data_da9ded85238233fb3e00bb8df973eb17
#
_entry.id   da9ded85238233fb3e00bb8df973eb17
#
_cell.length_a   1.000
_cell.length_b   1.000
_cell.length_c   1.000
_cell.angle_alpha   90.00
_cell.angle_beta   90.00
_cell.angle_gamma   90.00
#
_symmetry.space_group_name_H-M   'P 1'
#
loop_
_entity.id
_entity.type
_entity.pdbx_description
1 polymer ?
#
loop_
_entity_poly.entity_id
_entity_poly.type
_entity_poly.pdbx_seq_one_letter_code
_entity_poly.pdbx_strand_id
1 'polypeptide(L)'
;MGKVTIKDVSIQELLSLINHIPQYKSVYTWDGQKTSELIKDIAIAKESYPLGTIIFHRDDLVDGLSRVITLSLAFKALGYKYPELIKSWTPEELKRIKENWRIIKKSIEGFDKESFKNSLLNNTFVTLIIAEELSDCFSFFDSGHERGRELDMADILKAYHLVSMRGDSEKDKIDSVAKWESFDKAELLHLFMLQSMLWHYLRGEGAYPLTKEHAFLFEGVEKDRDYPYVKRVLDTLYCLESPMINGKWFFDHTFHYIDLLREVYKMTENEIPTVLKRVDLNNPSQERCFDLYLALALFAADRFGDKTQISLKKIFKYSFAPLLEDLSVTLSKLNEHVLDSKSSLLNVIRYSSDVGEVDSYNLALMLDGMKNISFRDKGPVRDIDFDKDFDMWLKEEC
;
A
#
# COMPACT_ATOMS: atom_id res chain seq x y z
N MET A 1 7.10 3.78 -23.39
CA MET A 1 8.02 2.72 -22.95
C MET A 1 9.42 3.27 -23.03
N GLY A 2 10.11 3.32 -21.90
CA GLY A 2 11.51 3.69 -21.84
C GLY A 2 12.39 2.57 -22.43
N LYS A 3 13.69 2.81 -22.51
CA LYS A 3 14.63 1.80 -22.99
C LYS A 3 14.77 0.72 -21.90
N VAL A 4 14.49 -0.51 -22.24
CA VAL A 4 14.69 -1.69 -21.38
C VAL A 4 15.82 -2.54 -21.97
N THR A 5 16.76 -2.90 -21.13
CA THR A 5 17.86 -3.83 -21.49
C THR A 5 17.70 -5.09 -20.65
N ILE A 6 17.60 -6.23 -21.33
CA ILE A 6 17.55 -7.55 -20.68
C ILE A 6 18.77 -8.32 -21.16
N LYS A 7 19.59 -8.80 -20.23
CA LYS A 7 20.77 -9.62 -20.55
C LYS A 7 21.07 -10.60 -19.44
N ASP A 8 21.60 -11.75 -19.82
CA ASP A 8 22.16 -12.70 -18.86
C ASP A 8 23.59 -12.29 -18.54
N VAL A 9 23.92 -12.25 -17.27
CA VAL A 9 25.25 -11.87 -16.79
C VAL A 9 25.79 -12.92 -15.82
N SER A 10 27.11 -13.12 -15.85
CA SER A 10 27.75 -13.94 -14.83
C SER A 10 27.65 -13.32 -13.45
N ILE A 11 27.79 -14.14 -12.41
CA ILE A 11 27.76 -13.63 -11.03
C ILE A 11 28.90 -12.64 -10.78
N GLN A 12 30.05 -12.85 -11.41
CA GLN A 12 31.18 -11.93 -11.32
C GLN A 12 30.85 -10.55 -11.95
N GLU A 13 30.22 -10.55 -13.11
CA GLU A 13 29.77 -9.31 -13.78
C GLU A 13 28.71 -8.61 -12.95
N LEU A 14 27.70 -9.33 -12.46
CA LEU A 14 26.67 -8.79 -11.56
C LEU A 14 27.31 -8.05 -10.37
N LEU A 15 28.20 -8.74 -9.64
CA LEU A 15 28.83 -8.16 -8.44
C LEU A 15 29.71 -6.96 -8.76
N SER A 16 30.26 -6.86 -9.97
CA SER A 16 31.04 -5.69 -10.42
C SER A 16 30.16 -4.47 -10.74
N LEU A 17 28.89 -4.68 -11.09
CA LEU A 17 27.93 -3.61 -11.37
C LEU A 17 27.36 -2.99 -10.10
N ILE A 18 27.42 -3.70 -8.97
CA ILE A 18 26.83 -3.27 -7.71
C ILE A 18 27.90 -2.51 -6.92
N ASN A 19 27.95 -1.20 -7.09
CA ASN A 19 28.88 -0.34 -6.35
C ASN A 19 28.35 0.11 -5.00
N HIS A 20 27.01 0.11 -4.82
CA HIS A 20 26.37 0.61 -3.62
C HIS A 20 24.99 -0.07 -3.44
N ILE A 21 24.65 -0.45 -2.21
CA ILE A 21 23.30 -0.82 -1.82
C ILE A 21 22.74 0.34 -1.00
N PRO A 22 21.72 1.05 -1.51
CA PRO A 22 21.09 2.11 -0.76
C PRO A 22 20.54 1.62 0.59
N GLN A 23 20.73 2.40 1.66
CA GLN A 23 20.34 2.01 3.03
C GLN A 23 18.82 1.82 3.19
N TYR A 24 18.02 2.47 2.35
CA TYR A 24 16.57 2.39 2.32
C TYR A 24 16.02 1.17 1.55
N LYS A 25 16.88 0.36 0.94
CA LYS A 25 16.44 -0.85 0.24
C LYS A 25 15.97 -1.93 1.20
N SER A 26 15.07 -2.75 0.66
CA SER A 26 14.38 -3.85 1.35
C SER A 26 15.28 -4.59 2.34
N VAL A 27 14.70 -5.00 3.44
CA VAL A 27 15.36 -5.80 4.47
C VAL A 27 15.86 -7.12 3.87
N TYR A 28 17.03 -7.57 4.28
CA TYR A 28 17.48 -8.92 3.94
C TYR A 28 16.53 -9.96 4.55
N THR A 29 15.71 -10.60 3.73
CA THR A 29 14.59 -11.44 4.19
C THR A 29 14.86 -12.94 4.10
N TRP A 30 15.90 -13.39 3.40
CA TRP A 30 16.14 -14.81 3.21
C TRP A 30 16.52 -15.51 4.52
N ASP A 31 15.84 -16.62 4.77
CA ASP A 31 16.14 -17.55 5.85
C ASP A 31 17.19 -18.59 5.43
N GLY A 32 17.49 -19.48 6.37
CA GLY A 32 18.46 -20.54 6.13
C GLY A 32 18.01 -21.55 5.08
N GLN A 33 16.70 -21.77 4.90
CA GLN A 33 16.18 -22.69 3.90
C GLN A 33 16.42 -22.15 2.48
N LYS A 34 15.95 -20.94 2.17
CA LYS A 34 16.15 -20.30 0.86
C LYS A 34 17.63 -20.15 0.51
N THR A 35 18.45 -19.80 1.51
CA THR A 35 19.90 -19.73 1.36
C THR A 35 20.49 -21.09 0.99
N SER A 36 20.10 -22.17 1.68
CA SER A 36 20.57 -23.52 1.41
C SER A 36 20.12 -24.02 0.05
N GLU A 37 18.90 -23.70 -0.39
CA GLU A 37 18.37 -24.04 -1.71
C GLU A 37 19.23 -23.41 -2.81
N LEU A 38 19.49 -22.09 -2.74
CA LEU A 38 20.37 -21.42 -3.72
C LEU A 38 21.77 -22.06 -3.80
N ILE A 39 22.38 -22.37 -2.65
CA ILE A 39 23.72 -22.98 -2.63
C ILE A 39 23.70 -24.40 -3.25
N LYS A 40 22.63 -25.17 -3.03
CA LYS A 40 22.43 -26.47 -3.68
C LYS A 40 22.26 -26.34 -5.18
N ASP A 41 21.44 -25.38 -5.64
CA ASP A 41 21.22 -25.10 -7.06
C ASP A 41 22.54 -24.79 -7.77
N ILE A 42 23.38 -23.95 -7.16
CA ILE A 42 24.71 -23.65 -7.66
C ILE A 42 25.58 -24.94 -7.73
N ALA A 43 25.54 -25.76 -6.67
CA ALA A 43 26.36 -26.96 -6.60
C ALA A 43 26.03 -28.02 -7.68
N ILE A 44 24.75 -28.13 -8.07
CA ILE A 44 24.28 -29.09 -9.08
C ILE A 44 24.31 -28.54 -10.51
N ALA A 45 24.60 -27.27 -10.70
CA ALA A 45 24.61 -26.61 -12.01
C ALA A 45 25.76 -27.19 -12.89
N LYS A 46 25.38 -27.94 -13.90
CA LYS A 46 26.34 -28.57 -14.84
C LYS A 46 26.54 -27.78 -16.13
N GLU A 47 25.54 -27.03 -16.51
CA GLU A 47 25.48 -26.18 -17.70
C GLU A 47 24.90 -24.80 -17.32
N SER A 48 24.53 -24.02 -18.31
CA SER A 48 23.96 -22.69 -18.11
C SER A 48 22.68 -22.73 -17.22
N TYR A 49 22.80 -22.34 -15.96
CA TYR A 49 21.73 -22.43 -14.95
C TYR A 49 21.33 -21.04 -14.44
N PRO A 50 20.07 -20.63 -14.63
CA PRO A 50 19.60 -19.32 -14.20
C PRO A 50 19.35 -19.31 -12.70
N LEU A 51 19.96 -18.38 -11.99
CA LEU A 51 19.72 -18.13 -10.56
C LEU A 51 18.59 -17.12 -10.30
N GLY A 52 17.88 -16.72 -11.36
CA GLY A 52 16.75 -15.81 -11.33
C GLY A 52 17.08 -14.39 -11.79
N THR A 53 16.13 -13.49 -11.61
CA THR A 53 16.18 -12.13 -12.16
C THR A 53 16.66 -11.12 -11.12
N ILE A 54 17.42 -10.13 -11.57
CA ILE A 54 17.80 -8.93 -10.80
C ILE A 54 17.33 -7.71 -11.60
N ILE A 55 16.68 -6.78 -10.95
CA ILE A 55 16.07 -5.62 -11.61
C ILE A 55 16.74 -4.33 -11.14
N PHE A 56 17.19 -3.53 -12.09
CA PHE A 56 17.73 -2.21 -11.87
C PHE A 56 16.86 -1.15 -12.56
N HIS A 57 16.62 -0.04 -11.87
CA HIS A 57 16.22 1.19 -12.49
C HIS A 57 17.46 2.04 -12.69
N ARG A 58 17.93 2.14 -13.93
CA ARG A 58 19.23 2.73 -14.26
C ARG A 58 20.36 2.04 -13.48
N ASP A 59 20.92 2.71 -12.48
CA ASP A 59 22.01 2.18 -11.62
C ASP A 59 21.54 1.70 -10.26
N ASP A 60 20.25 1.86 -9.93
CA ASP A 60 19.70 1.49 -8.63
C ASP A 60 19.07 0.10 -8.66
N LEU A 61 19.48 -0.73 -7.73
CA LEU A 61 18.90 -2.07 -7.54
C LEU A 61 17.45 -1.93 -7.07
N VAL A 62 16.49 -2.40 -7.86
CA VAL A 62 15.05 -2.42 -7.52
C VAL A 62 14.66 -3.74 -6.89
N ASP A 63 15.10 -4.87 -7.45
CA ASP A 63 14.82 -6.20 -6.92
C ASP A 63 16.04 -7.11 -6.94
N GLY A 64 15.99 -8.14 -6.08
CA GLY A 64 17.01 -9.17 -5.98
C GLY A 64 18.05 -8.94 -4.88
N LEU A 65 17.83 -8.02 -3.94
CA LEU A 65 18.76 -7.70 -2.84
C LEU A 65 19.21 -8.95 -2.06
N SER A 66 18.26 -9.78 -1.62
CA SER A 66 18.57 -10.97 -0.83
C SER A 66 19.43 -11.98 -1.63
N ARG A 67 19.17 -12.11 -2.93
CA ARG A 67 19.97 -12.94 -3.84
C ARG A 67 21.38 -12.38 -4.00
N VAL A 68 21.50 -11.09 -4.25
CA VAL A 68 22.80 -10.40 -4.37
C VAL A 68 23.65 -10.59 -3.11
N ILE A 69 23.08 -10.39 -1.93
CA ILE A 69 23.79 -10.57 -0.66
C ILE A 69 24.24 -12.02 -0.50
N THR A 70 23.36 -12.98 -0.75
CA THR A 70 23.69 -14.40 -0.60
C THR A 70 24.78 -14.84 -1.58
N LEU A 71 24.74 -14.37 -2.83
CA LEU A 71 25.80 -14.61 -3.82
C LEU A 71 27.13 -13.97 -3.41
N SER A 72 27.10 -12.75 -2.88
CA SER A 72 28.29 -12.06 -2.35
C SER A 72 28.92 -12.84 -1.19
N LEU A 73 28.11 -13.41 -0.31
CA LEU A 73 28.57 -14.26 0.78
C LEU A 73 29.20 -15.57 0.24
N ALA A 74 28.59 -16.18 -0.79
CA ALA A 74 29.16 -17.36 -1.44
C ALA A 74 30.56 -17.07 -2.08
N PHE A 75 30.68 -15.93 -2.76
CA PHE A 75 31.97 -15.44 -3.28
C PHE A 75 33.00 -15.28 -2.17
N LYS A 76 32.63 -14.65 -1.08
CA LYS A 76 33.48 -14.46 0.11
C LYS A 76 33.94 -15.81 0.70
N ALA A 77 33.03 -16.79 0.77
CA ALA A 77 33.35 -18.13 1.29
C ALA A 77 34.38 -18.87 0.44
N LEU A 78 34.44 -18.55 -0.85
CA LEU A 78 35.47 -19.09 -1.79
C LEU A 78 36.78 -18.29 -1.76
N GLY A 79 36.87 -17.20 -0.97
CA GLY A 79 38.07 -16.36 -0.83
C GLY A 79 38.21 -15.28 -1.89
N TYR A 80 37.20 -15.01 -2.69
CA TYR A 80 37.21 -13.91 -3.64
C TYR A 80 37.03 -12.55 -2.95
N LYS A 81 37.70 -11.51 -3.48
CA LYS A 81 37.35 -10.13 -3.16
C LYS A 81 36.00 -9.81 -3.80
N TYR A 82 35.11 -9.31 -3.00
CA TYR A 82 33.81 -8.82 -3.47
C TYR A 82 33.68 -7.35 -3.00
N PRO A 83 32.88 -6.52 -3.68
CA PRO A 83 32.61 -5.18 -3.20
C PRO A 83 32.02 -5.27 -1.80
N GLU A 84 32.58 -4.54 -0.84
CA GLU A 84 31.90 -4.36 0.45
C GLU A 84 30.57 -3.69 0.16
N LEU A 85 29.50 -4.47 0.32
CA LEU A 85 28.15 -3.94 0.24
C LEU A 85 27.91 -3.10 1.47
N ILE A 86 28.28 -1.81 1.40
CA ILE A 86 28.19 -0.88 2.50
C ILE A 86 26.72 -0.54 2.71
N LYS A 87 26.16 -1.09 3.78
CA LYS A 87 24.82 -0.78 4.28
C LYS A 87 24.86 -0.77 5.80
N SER A 88 24.15 0.15 6.44
CA SER A 88 23.81 0.04 7.87
C SER A 88 22.76 -1.07 8.03
N TRP A 89 23.18 -2.20 8.57
CA TRP A 89 22.33 -3.35 8.80
C TRP A 89 21.58 -3.22 10.12
N THR A 90 20.30 -3.55 10.13
CA THR A 90 19.57 -3.70 11.40
C THR A 90 20.10 -4.89 12.21
N PRO A 91 19.88 -4.93 13.54
CA PRO A 91 20.29 -6.08 14.36
C PRO A 91 19.73 -7.41 13.85
N GLU A 92 18.48 -7.41 13.38
CA GLU A 92 17.81 -8.58 12.80
C GLU A 92 18.45 -9.03 11.50
N GLU A 93 18.73 -8.09 10.59
CA GLU A 93 19.43 -8.38 9.34
C GLU A 93 20.83 -8.96 9.61
N LEU A 94 21.58 -8.35 10.52
CA LEU A 94 22.90 -8.85 10.92
C LEU A 94 22.83 -10.27 11.48
N LYS A 95 21.81 -10.57 12.29
CA LYS A 95 21.58 -11.91 12.81
C LYS A 95 21.35 -12.91 11.66
N ARG A 96 20.43 -12.60 10.74
CA ARG A 96 20.14 -13.46 9.58
C ARG A 96 21.34 -13.63 8.66
N ILE A 97 22.08 -12.56 8.37
CA ILE A 97 23.31 -12.60 7.56
C ILE A 97 24.34 -13.51 8.22
N LYS A 98 24.54 -13.42 9.54
CA LYS A 98 25.47 -14.26 10.30
C LYS A 98 25.04 -15.75 10.29
N GLU A 99 23.76 -16.01 10.43
CA GLU A 99 23.21 -17.37 10.36
C GLU A 99 23.40 -17.95 8.95
N ASN A 100 23.03 -17.22 7.93
CA ASN A 100 23.16 -17.62 6.53
C ASN A 100 24.63 -17.77 6.12
N TRP A 101 25.53 -16.92 6.62
CA TRP A 101 26.97 -17.08 6.43
C TRP A 101 27.46 -18.44 6.95
N ARG A 102 27.01 -18.87 8.13
CA ARG A 102 27.37 -20.20 8.68
C ARG A 102 26.85 -21.34 7.82
N ILE A 103 25.59 -21.20 7.34
CA ILE A 103 24.97 -22.18 6.46
C ILE A 103 25.75 -22.30 5.15
N ILE A 104 26.05 -21.16 4.51
CA ILE A 104 26.84 -21.12 3.24
C ILE A 104 28.18 -21.80 3.43
N LYS A 105 28.95 -21.45 4.46
CA LYS A 105 30.25 -22.08 4.72
C LYS A 105 30.13 -23.60 4.89
N LYS A 106 29.23 -24.04 5.76
CA LYS A 106 29.00 -25.46 6.01
C LYS A 106 28.55 -26.21 4.76
N SER A 107 27.70 -25.61 3.95
CA SER A 107 27.22 -26.22 2.70
C SER A 107 28.35 -26.36 1.67
N ILE A 108 29.16 -25.29 1.51
CA ILE A 108 30.31 -25.34 0.59
C ILE A 108 31.37 -26.36 1.04
N GLU A 109 31.59 -26.50 2.35
CA GLU A 109 32.51 -27.54 2.88
C GLU A 109 32.01 -28.97 2.58
N GLY A 110 30.72 -29.16 2.37
CA GLY A 110 30.10 -30.43 2.01
C GLY A 110 30.19 -30.78 0.51
N PHE A 111 30.63 -29.85 -0.35
CA PHE A 111 30.82 -30.05 -1.77
C PHE A 111 32.29 -30.07 -2.15
N ASP A 112 32.59 -30.62 -3.35
CA ASP A 112 33.90 -30.41 -3.96
C ASP A 112 34.08 -28.93 -4.29
N LYS A 113 35.07 -28.31 -3.64
CA LYS A 113 35.23 -26.84 -3.65
C LYS A 113 35.56 -26.30 -5.05
N GLU A 114 36.37 -27.05 -5.85
CA GLU A 114 36.71 -26.62 -7.20
C GLU A 114 35.50 -26.80 -8.13
N SER A 115 34.75 -27.88 -7.99
CA SER A 115 33.51 -28.09 -8.73
C SER A 115 32.48 -27.02 -8.43
N PHE A 116 32.25 -26.68 -7.13
CA PHE A 116 31.33 -25.61 -6.71
C PHE A 116 31.76 -24.24 -7.25
N LYS A 117 33.05 -23.95 -7.19
CA LYS A 117 33.64 -22.73 -7.74
C LYS A 117 33.40 -22.63 -9.26
N ASN A 118 33.65 -23.72 -9.99
CA ASN A 118 33.41 -23.75 -11.44
C ASN A 118 31.92 -23.54 -11.74
N SER A 119 31.04 -24.19 -11.02
CA SER A 119 29.59 -24.02 -11.17
C SER A 119 29.16 -22.56 -10.94
N LEU A 120 29.63 -21.94 -9.84
CA LEU A 120 29.29 -20.55 -9.53
C LEU A 120 29.81 -19.56 -10.58
N LEU A 121 31.00 -19.76 -11.11
CA LEU A 121 31.65 -18.81 -12.02
C LEU A 121 31.25 -18.98 -13.48
N ASN A 122 31.07 -20.23 -13.92
CA ASN A 122 30.98 -20.59 -15.34
C ASN A 122 29.63 -21.20 -15.74
N ASN A 123 28.92 -21.82 -14.79
CA ASN A 123 27.68 -22.53 -15.09
C ASN A 123 26.43 -21.82 -14.62
N THR A 124 26.57 -20.76 -13.81
CA THR A 124 25.42 -20.01 -13.31
C THR A 124 25.41 -18.56 -13.77
N PHE A 125 24.22 -18.04 -14.00
CA PHE A 125 24.01 -16.65 -14.40
C PHE A 125 22.75 -16.09 -13.75
N VAL A 126 22.61 -14.77 -13.80
CA VAL A 126 21.36 -14.05 -13.47
C VAL A 126 20.87 -13.29 -14.69
N THR A 127 19.57 -13.21 -14.84
CA THR A 127 18.97 -12.34 -15.84
C THR A 127 18.88 -10.91 -15.27
N LEU A 128 19.64 -10.01 -15.85
CA LEU A 128 19.68 -8.61 -15.47
C LEU A 128 18.69 -7.84 -16.32
N ILE A 129 17.74 -7.15 -15.67
CA ILE A 129 16.82 -6.24 -16.30
C ILE A 129 17.17 -4.83 -15.87
N ILE A 130 17.48 -3.95 -16.82
CA ILE A 130 17.76 -2.54 -16.57
C ILE A 130 16.71 -1.74 -17.34
N ALA A 131 15.89 -0.98 -16.65
CA ALA A 131 14.90 -0.10 -17.27
C ALA A 131 15.18 1.37 -16.94
N GLU A 132 14.93 2.26 -17.91
CA GLU A 132 15.04 3.71 -17.74
C GLU A 132 13.84 4.27 -17.02
N GLU A 133 12.67 3.67 -17.22
CA GLU A 133 11.42 4.05 -16.57
C GLU A 133 11.11 3.09 -15.42
N LEU A 134 10.69 3.69 -14.31
CA LEU A 134 10.43 2.94 -13.09
C LEU A 134 9.20 2.04 -13.23
N SER A 135 8.17 2.48 -13.96
CA SER A 135 6.98 1.67 -14.27
C SER A 135 7.32 0.36 -14.98
N ASP A 136 8.31 0.40 -15.89
CA ASP A 136 8.76 -0.79 -16.58
C ASP A 136 9.45 -1.75 -15.59
N CYS A 137 10.25 -1.24 -14.64
CA CYS A 137 10.86 -2.06 -13.59
C CYS A 137 9.80 -2.79 -12.76
N PHE A 138 8.72 -2.12 -12.38
CA PHE A 138 7.64 -2.73 -11.60
C PHE A 138 6.86 -3.76 -12.39
N SER A 139 6.62 -3.55 -13.69
CA SER A 139 6.00 -4.56 -14.55
C SER A 139 6.80 -5.86 -14.59
N PHE A 140 8.14 -5.76 -14.68
CA PHE A 140 9.02 -6.94 -14.61
C PHE A 140 9.08 -7.55 -13.22
N PHE A 141 9.07 -6.73 -12.19
CA PHE A 141 9.07 -7.15 -10.80
C PHE A 141 7.83 -7.99 -10.48
N ASP A 142 6.65 -7.51 -10.87
CA ASP A 142 5.37 -8.21 -10.65
C ASP A 142 5.32 -9.54 -11.43
N SER A 143 5.69 -9.53 -12.71
CA SER A 143 5.74 -10.75 -13.54
C SER A 143 6.77 -11.79 -13.05
N GLY A 144 7.85 -11.34 -12.42
CA GLY A 144 8.88 -12.21 -11.84
C GLY A 144 8.46 -12.89 -10.53
N HIS A 145 7.51 -12.28 -9.79
CA HIS A 145 7.06 -12.77 -8.49
C HIS A 145 5.91 -13.79 -8.55
N GLU A 146 5.34 -14.08 -9.73
CA GLU A 146 4.32 -15.13 -9.90
C GLU A 146 4.75 -16.52 -9.37
N ARG A 147 6.06 -16.72 -9.16
CA ARG A 147 6.65 -17.96 -8.58
C ARG A 147 7.05 -17.84 -7.11
N GLY A 148 6.80 -16.69 -6.45
CA GLY A 148 7.17 -16.39 -5.07
C GLY A 148 6.00 -15.83 -4.24
N ARG A 149 6.31 -15.12 -3.14
CA ARG A 149 5.30 -14.38 -2.38
C ARG A 149 4.83 -13.20 -3.21
N GLU A 150 3.54 -13.18 -3.51
CA GLU A 150 2.92 -12.06 -4.19
C GLU A 150 3.09 -10.77 -3.37
N LEU A 151 3.53 -9.71 -4.03
CA LEU A 151 3.61 -8.39 -3.43
C LEU A 151 2.22 -7.78 -3.38
N ASP A 152 1.93 -7.16 -2.28
CA ASP A 152 0.76 -6.32 -2.22
C ASP A 152 1.05 -4.88 -2.65
N MET A 153 -0.01 -4.12 -2.77
CA MET A 153 0.04 -2.73 -3.21
C MET A 153 0.91 -1.85 -2.32
N ALA A 154 0.92 -2.08 -0.99
CA ALA A 154 1.72 -1.29 -0.07
C ALA A 154 3.23 -1.49 -0.29
N ASP A 155 3.67 -2.72 -0.60
CA ASP A 155 5.07 -3.02 -0.93
C ASP A 155 5.49 -2.36 -2.26
N ILE A 156 4.60 -2.41 -3.28
CA ILE A 156 4.81 -1.79 -4.58
C ILE A 156 4.98 -0.27 -4.42
N LEU A 157 4.05 0.38 -3.74
CA LEU A 157 4.06 1.83 -3.54
C LEU A 157 5.28 2.28 -2.72
N LYS A 158 5.62 1.56 -1.64
CA LYS A 158 6.85 1.84 -0.89
C LYS A 158 8.08 1.85 -1.78
N ALA A 159 8.25 0.81 -2.59
CA ALA A 159 9.40 0.69 -3.46
C ALA A 159 9.42 1.79 -4.53
N TYR A 160 8.28 2.07 -5.16
CA TYR A 160 8.13 3.13 -6.16
C TYR A 160 8.56 4.50 -5.61
N HIS A 161 8.01 4.89 -4.46
CA HIS A 161 8.28 6.21 -3.90
C HIS A 161 9.70 6.34 -3.33
N LEU A 162 10.28 5.27 -2.81
CA LEU A 162 11.68 5.28 -2.38
C LEU A 162 12.64 5.55 -3.55
N VAL A 163 12.38 4.95 -4.71
CA VAL A 163 13.18 5.23 -5.90
C VAL A 163 12.97 6.67 -6.39
N SER A 164 11.75 7.20 -6.25
CA SER A 164 11.44 8.59 -6.59
C SER A 164 12.09 9.62 -5.64
N MET A 165 12.60 9.20 -4.48
CA MET A 165 13.38 10.02 -3.53
C MET A 165 14.84 10.22 -3.94
N ARG A 166 15.14 10.15 -5.27
CA ARG A 166 16.47 10.53 -5.77
C ARG A 166 16.75 11.98 -5.41
N GLY A 167 17.93 12.26 -4.90
CA GLY A 167 18.28 13.60 -4.45
C GLY A 167 17.84 13.95 -3.02
N ASP A 168 16.95 13.16 -2.41
CA ASP A 168 16.67 13.31 -0.97
C ASP A 168 17.80 12.69 -0.15
N SER A 169 17.95 13.16 1.10
CA SER A 169 19.00 12.64 1.97
C SER A 169 18.78 11.16 2.31
N GLU A 170 19.87 10.40 2.52
CA GLU A 170 19.75 9.01 2.99
C GLU A 170 19.01 8.93 4.33
N LYS A 171 19.11 9.96 5.17
CA LYS A 171 18.34 10.05 6.42
C LYS A 171 16.86 10.11 6.17
N ASP A 172 16.37 10.95 5.23
CA ASP A 172 14.95 11.06 4.91
C ASP A 172 14.39 9.73 4.42
N LYS A 173 15.16 9.00 3.60
CA LYS A 173 14.76 7.68 3.09
C LYS A 173 14.66 6.66 4.22
N ILE A 174 15.65 6.62 5.12
CA ILE A 174 15.65 5.72 6.28
C ILE A 174 14.48 6.01 7.21
N ASP A 175 14.27 7.30 7.54
CA ASP A 175 13.18 7.74 8.41
C ASP A 175 11.81 7.38 7.81
N SER A 176 11.62 7.60 6.50
CA SER A 176 10.40 7.23 5.77
C SER A 176 10.14 5.72 5.81
N VAL A 177 11.17 4.89 5.58
CA VAL A 177 11.04 3.43 5.64
C VAL A 177 10.75 2.97 7.06
N ALA A 178 11.47 3.49 8.05
CA ALA A 178 11.27 3.10 9.46
C ALA A 178 9.85 3.42 9.92
N LYS A 179 9.33 4.60 9.56
CA LYS A 179 7.96 5.00 9.89
C LYS A 179 6.94 4.13 9.13
N TRP A 180 7.15 3.85 7.84
CA TRP A 180 6.29 2.97 7.04
C TRP A 180 6.18 1.56 7.65
N GLU A 181 7.32 0.96 8.02
CA GLU A 181 7.37 -0.38 8.62
C GLU A 181 6.78 -0.43 10.04
N SER A 182 6.54 0.71 10.67
CA SER A 182 5.88 0.79 11.97
C SER A 182 4.35 0.68 11.90
N PHE A 183 3.77 0.85 10.72
CA PHE A 183 2.32 0.71 10.52
C PHE A 183 1.94 -0.73 10.21
N ASP A 184 0.73 -1.12 10.62
CA ASP A 184 0.13 -2.35 10.14
C ASP A 184 -0.17 -2.23 8.63
N LYS A 185 0.20 -3.25 7.90
CA LYS A 185 0.00 -3.31 6.46
C LYS A 185 -1.48 -3.29 6.07
N ALA A 186 -2.33 -3.93 6.86
CA ALA A 186 -3.78 -3.88 6.66
C ALA A 186 -4.33 -2.45 6.82
N GLU A 187 -3.79 -1.68 7.76
CA GLU A 187 -4.14 -0.28 7.96
C GLU A 187 -3.76 0.59 6.76
N LEU A 188 -2.56 0.40 6.20
CA LEU A 188 -2.12 1.10 4.99
C LEU A 188 -3.02 0.77 3.79
N LEU A 189 -3.31 -0.51 3.57
CA LEU A 189 -4.16 -0.95 2.47
C LEU A 189 -5.60 -0.43 2.62
N HIS A 190 -6.11 -0.39 3.83
CA HIS A 190 -7.43 0.16 4.12
C HIS A 190 -7.48 1.66 3.84
N LEU A 191 -6.47 2.43 4.26
CA LEU A 191 -6.38 3.86 3.91
C LEU A 191 -6.41 4.07 2.38
N PHE A 192 -5.60 3.32 1.64
CA PHE A 192 -5.58 3.45 0.17
C PHE A 192 -6.92 3.11 -0.47
N MET A 193 -7.63 2.12 0.07
CA MET A 193 -8.98 1.78 -0.38
C MET A 193 -9.95 2.93 -0.14
N LEU A 194 -9.96 3.54 1.06
CA LEU A 194 -10.82 4.67 1.38
C LEU A 194 -10.50 5.90 0.49
N GLN A 195 -9.22 6.20 0.28
CA GLN A 195 -8.80 7.30 -0.60
C GLN A 195 -9.20 7.06 -2.05
N SER A 196 -8.99 5.84 -2.57
CA SER A 196 -9.40 5.49 -3.93
C SER A 196 -10.90 5.63 -4.11
N MET A 197 -11.70 5.12 -3.17
CA MET A 197 -13.17 5.27 -3.17
C MET A 197 -13.56 6.75 -3.21
N LEU A 198 -12.99 7.56 -2.33
CA LEU A 198 -13.27 9.00 -2.27
C LEU A 198 -12.90 9.70 -3.58
N TRP A 199 -11.73 9.43 -4.15
CA TRP A 199 -11.29 10.07 -5.39
C TRP A 199 -12.18 9.75 -6.60
N HIS A 200 -12.72 8.52 -6.68
CA HIS A 200 -13.71 8.17 -7.71
C HIS A 200 -14.98 9.00 -7.53
N TYR A 201 -15.52 9.04 -6.34
CA TYR A 201 -16.73 9.82 -6.06
C TYR A 201 -16.53 11.32 -6.28
N LEU A 202 -15.38 11.88 -5.91
CA LEU A 202 -15.05 13.28 -6.15
C LEU A 202 -14.95 13.63 -7.65
N ARG A 203 -14.63 12.64 -8.49
CA ARG A 203 -14.66 12.79 -9.96
C ARG A 203 -16.03 12.50 -10.58
N GLY A 204 -17.02 12.12 -9.80
CA GLY A 204 -18.33 11.69 -10.29
C GLY A 204 -18.32 10.29 -10.91
N GLU A 205 -17.36 9.47 -10.52
CA GLU A 205 -17.18 8.09 -11.01
C GLU A 205 -17.57 7.09 -9.92
N GLY A 206 -18.10 5.93 -10.31
CA GLY A 206 -18.34 4.84 -9.35
C GLY A 206 -17.04 4.25 -8.85
N ALA A 207 -16.96 4.02 -7.54
CA ALA A 207 -15.85 3.30 -6.95
C ALA A 207 -15.85 1.82 -7.37
N TYR A 208 -14.66 1.22 -7.40
CA TYR A 208 -14.45 -0.20 -7.69
C TYR A 208 -13.46 -0.81 -6.66
N PRO A 209 -13.42 -2.15 -6.54
CA PRO A 209 -12.48 -2.78 -5.62
C PRO A 209 -11.04 -2.43 -5.95
N LEU A 210 -10.30 -1.96 -4.95
CA LEU A 210 -8.90 -1.62 -5.12
C LEU A 210 -8.06 -2.91 -5.20
N THR A 211 -7.25 -3.02 -6.24
CA THR A 211 -6.28 -4.11 -6.44
C THR A 211 -4.88 -3.55 -6.67
N LYS A 212 -3.86 -4.39 -6.64
CA LYS A 212 -2.48 -3.99 -6.93
C LYS A 212 -2.31 -3.33 -8.31
N GLU A 213 -3.15 -3.68 -9.28
CA GLU A 213 -3.14 -3.10 -10.63
C GLU A 213 -3.50 -1.61 -10.62
N HIS A 214 -4.17 -1.15 -9.56
CA HIS A 214 -4.55 0.23 -9.37
C HIS A 214 -3.49 1.08 -8.62
N ALA A 215 -2.28 0.54 -8.39
CA ALA A 215 -1.20 1.27 -7.74
C ALA A 215 -0.87 2.59 -8.43
N PHE A 216 -1.09 2.68 -9.76
CA PHE A 216 -0.89 3.90 -10.55
C PHE A 216 -1.68 5.12 -10.02
N LEU A 217 -2.79 4.91 -9.31
CA LEU A 217 -3.57 6.00 -8.70
C LEU A 217 -2.75 6.79 -7.67
N PHE A 218 -1.75 6.14 -7.08
CA PHE A 218 -0.92 6.66 -6.00
C PHE A 218 0.51 7.00 -6.43
N GLU A 219 0.90 6.75 -7.67
CA GLU A 219 2.25 7.04 -8.17
C GLU A 219 2.58 8.53 -8.14
N GLY A 220 1.58 9.35 -8.44
CA GLY A 220 1.71 10.80 -8.36
C GLY A 220 2.60 11.41 -9.44
N VAL A 221 2.83 12.71 -9.31
CA VAL A 221 3.65 13.51 -10.21
C VAL A 221 5.03 13.71 -9.60
N GLU A 222 6.06 13.73 -10.46
CA GLU A 222 7.43 14.02 -10.03
C GLU A 222 7.51 15.43 -9.41
N LYS A 223 8.08 15.52 -8.20
CA LYS A 223 8.22 16.77 -7.46
C LYS A 223 9.03 17.85 -8.21
N ASP A 224 9.96 17.40 -9.06
CA ASP A 224 10.86 18.26 -9.81
C ASP A 224 10.23 18.80 -11.10
N ARG A 225 8.99 18.42 -11.42
CA ARG A 225 8.26 18.99 -12.54
C ARG A 225 7.90 20.45 -12.26
N ASP A 226 8.22 21.32 -13.22
CA ASP A 226 7.95 22.76 -13.14
C ASP A 226 6.47 23.09 -13.45
N TYR A 227 5.57 22.36 -12.79
CA TYR A 227 4.14 22.64 -12.89
C TYR A 227 3.68 23.54 -11.74
N PRO A 228 2.91 24.61 -12.04
CA PRO A 228 2.44 25.53 -11.01
C PRO A 228 1.66 24.86 -9.88
N TYR A 229 0.91 23.78 -10.16
CA TYR A 229 0.13 23.07 -9.16
C TYR A 229 1.04 22.23 -8.22
N VAL A 230 2.14 21.68 -8.71
CA VAL A 230 3.11 20.95 -7.89
C VAL A 230 3.69 21.88 -6.83
N LYS A 231 4.12 23.08 -7.24
CA LYS A 231 4.63 24.10 -6.31
C LYS A 231 3.60 24.46 -5.25
N ARG A 232 2.34 24.67 -5.64
CA ARG A 232 1.25 24.99 -4.70
C ARG A 232 0.99 23.87 -3.70
N VAL A 233 0.99 22.62 -4.15
CA VAL A 233 0.76 21.47 -3.27
C VAL A 233 1.90 21.29 -2.28
N LEU A 234 3.15 21.49 -2.71
CA LEU A 234 4.32 21.41 -1.81
C LEU A 234 4.34 22.52 -0.75
N ASP A 235 3.76 23.68 -1.04
CA ASP A 235 3.71 24.85 -0.15
C ASP A 235 2.48 24.85 0.78
N THR A 236 1.58 23.88 0.65
CA THR A 236 0.32 23.82 1.42
C THR A 236 0.29 22.60 2.35
N LEU A 237 -0.67 22.63 3.29
CA LEU A 237 -1.01 21.44 4.07
C LEU A 237 -1.56 20.34 3.16
N TYR A 238 -1.47 19.08 3.61
CA TYR A 238 -2.05 17.96 2.87
C TYR A 238 -3.56 18.17 2.72
N CYS A 239 -4.09 17.75 1.56
CA CYS A 239 -5.50 17.79 1.22
C CYS A 239 -5.85 16.58 0.35
N LEU A 240 -6.92 15.85 0.70
CA LEU A 240 -7.35 14.66 -0.04
C LEU A 240 -7.72 14.94 -1.50
N GLU A 241 -8.09 16.16 -1.84
CA GLU A 241 -8.38 16.56 -3.22
C GLU A 241 -7.13 16.98 -3.99
N SER A 242 -5.98 17.11 -3.33
CA SER A 242 -4.74 17.51 -3.98
C SER A 242 -4.16 16.37 -4.82
N PRO A 243 -3.51 16.69 -5.95
CA PRO A 243 -2.79 15.69 -6.71
C PRO A 243 -1.70 15.05 -5.87
N MET A 244 -1.53 13.74 -6.00
CA MET A 244 -0.43 13.01 -5.39
C MET A 244 0.90 13.47 -5.97
N ILE A 245 1.90 13.64 -5.13
CA ILE A 245 3.29 13.91 -5.51
C ILE A 245 4.15 12.74 -5.05
N ASN A 246 5.06 12.30 -5.89
CA ASN A 246 5.87 11.13 -5.59
C ASN A 246 7.03 11.41 -4.60
N GLY A 247 7.71 10.37 -4.18
CA GLY A 247 8.85 10.43 -3.27
C GLY A 247 8.43 10.71 -1.82
N LYS A 248 9.20 11.56 -1.13
CA LYS A 248 8.99 11.86 0.30
C LYS A 248 7.60 12.39 0.60
N TRP A 249 7.05 13.21 -0.27
CA TRP A 249 5.71 13.79 -0.07
C TRP A 249 4.62 12.72 0.05
N PHE A 250 4.70 11.65 -0.75
CA PHE A 250 3.77 10.53 -0.63
C PHE A 250 3.84 9.87 0.75
N PHE A 251 5.04 9.62 1.26
CA PHE A 251 5.21 9.03 2.59
C PHE A 251 4.60 9.93 3.67
N ASP A 252 4.95 11.21 3.67
CA ASP A 252 4.46 12.17 4.65
C ASP A 252 2.94 12.34 4.57
N HIS A 253 2.38 12.38 3.35
CA HIS A 253 0.94 12.40 3.09
C HIS A 253 0.26 11.14 3.64
N THR A 254 0.78 9.96 3.35
CA THR A 254 0.23 8.69 3.85
C THR A 254 0.25 8.66 5.37
N PHE A 255 1.35 9.07 6.00
CA PHE A 255 1.48 9.12 7.46
C PHE A 255 0.48 10.09 8.10
N HIS A 256 0.30 11.24 7.49
CA HIS A 256 -0.70 12.22 7.94
C HIS A 256 -2.11 11.61 7.93
N TYR A 257 -2.49 10.93 6.84
CA TYR A 257 -3.85 10.39 6.73
C TYR A 257 -4.06 9.10 7.53
N ILE A 258 -3.03 8.32 7.84
CA ILE A 258 -3.14 7.24 8.83
C ILE A 258 -3.42 7.83 10.21
N ASP A 259 -2.68 8.86 10.61
CA ASP A 259 -2.87 9.51 11.91
C ASP A 259 -4.26 10.15 11.99
N LEU A 260 -4.72 10.83 10.92
CA LEU A 260 -6.07 11.42 10.84
C LEU A 260 -7.16 10.34 10.86
N LEU A 261 -6.98 9.21 10.17
CA LEU A 261 -7.93 8.10 10.20
C LEU A 261 -8.06 7.51 11.62
N ARG A 262 -6.96 7.39 12.35
CA ARG A 262 -6.99 6.97 13.76
C ARG A 262 -7.74 7.96 14.65
N GLU A 263 -7.61 9.26 14.38
CA GLU A 263 -8.40 10.30 15.08
C GLU A 263 -9.87 10.18 14.73
N VAL A 264 -10.23 9.94 13.47
CA VAL A 264 -11.63 9.69 13.06
C VAL A 264 -12.20 8.47 13.81
N TYR A 265 -11.44 7.37 13.94
CA TYR A 265 -11.88 6.22 14.74
C TYR A 265 -12.16 6.60 16.19
N LYS A 266 -11.28 7.36 16.83
CA LYS A 266 -11.46 7.81 18.22
C LYS A 266 -12.69 8.73 18.37
N MET A 267 -12.86 9.69 17.45
CA MET A 267 -14.05 10.55 17.43
C MET A 267 -15.33 9.72 17.27
N THR A 268 -15.30 8.71 16.39
CA THR A 268 -16.42 7.80 16.15
C THR A 268 -16.77 6.98 17.39
N GLU A 269 -15.77 6.44 18.09
CA GLU A 269 -15.97 5.70 19.34
C GLU A 269 -16.60 6.57 20.43
N ASN A 270 -16.27 7.85 20.46
CA ASN A 270 -16.83 8.80 21.43
C ASN A 270 -18.28 9.18 21.10
N GLU A 271 -18.57 9.46 19.81
CA GLU A 271 -19.88 10.02 19.40
C GLU A 271 -20.95 8.94 19.18
N ILE A 272 -20.57 7.75 18.71
CA ILE A 272 -21.52 6.67 18.38
C ILE A 272 -21.11 5.29 18.96
N PRO A 273 -20.69 5.20 20.24
CA PRO A 273 -20.12 4.00 20.81
C PRO A 273 -21.05 2.79 20.81
N THR A 274 -22.35 3.02 20.99
CA THR A 274 -23.36 1.95 21.05
C THR A 274 -23.60 1.36 19.66
N VAL A 275 -23.66 2.20 18.65
CA VAL A 275 -23.90 1.79 17.26
C VAL A 275 -22.71 1.05 16.70
N LEU A 276 -21.50 1.55 16.96
CA LEU A 276 -20.25 0.92 16.49
C LEU A 276 -20.09 -0.54 16.99
N LYS A 277 -20.49 -0.81 18.22
CA LYS A 277 -20.46 -2.17 18.79
C LYS A 277 -21.41 -3.15 18.10
N ARG A 278 -22.38 -2.65 17.32
CA ARG A 278 -23.40 -3.43 16.62
C ARG A 278 -23.10 -3.63 15.15
N VAL A 279 -22.16 -2.87 14.59
CA VAL A 279 -21.73 -3.06 13.19
C VAL A 279 -20.98 -4.39 13.08
N ASP A 280 -21.51 -5.29 12.28
CA ASP A 280 -20.86 -6.56 11.95
C ASP A 280 -20.01 -6.42 10.69
N LEU A 281 -18.71 -6.24 10.88
CA LEU A 281 -17.74 -6.15 9.78
C LEU A 281 -17.50 -7.46 9.03
N ASN A 282 -18.05 -8.60 9.53
CA ASN A 282 -18.07 -9.84 8.76
C ASN A 282 -19.24 -9.87 7.76
N ASN A 283 -20.20 -8.97 7.89
CA ASN A 283 -21.26 -8.79 6.92
C ASN A 283 -20.79 -7.84 5.80
N PRO A 284 -20.64 -8.34 4.55
CA PRO A 284 -20.08 -7.53 3.46
C PRO A 284 -20.88 -6.25 3.13
N SER A 285 -22.18 -6.21 3.45
CA SER A 285 -23.01 -5.03 3.23
C SER A 285 -22.74 -3.96 4.29
N GLN A 286 -22.61 -4.37 5.55
CA GLN A 286 -22.27 -3.45 6.64
C GLN A 286 -20.83 -2.96 6.54
N GLU A 287 -19.90 -3.84 6.17
CA GLU A 287 -18.50 -3.47 5.90
C GLU A 287 -18.43 -2.36 4.85
N ARG A 288 -19.10 -2.52 3.68
CA ARG A 288 -19.12 -1.49 2.64
C ARG A 288 -19.73 -0.16 3.09
N CYS A 289 -20.80 -0.21 3.87
CA CYS A 289 -21.42 0.99 4.42
C CYS A 289 -20.47 1.68 5.43
N PHE A 290 -19.73 0.89 6.20
CA PHE A 290 -18.76 1.40 7.15
C PHE A 290 -17.53 1.99 6.45
N ASP A 291 -17.06 1.39 5.37
CA ASP A 291 -15.99 1.95 4.53
C ASP A 291 -16.42 3.29 3.92
N LEU A 292 -17.65 3.39 3.42
CA LEU A 292 -18.21 4.66 2.95
C LEU A 292 -18.25 5.71 4.08
N TYR A 293 -18.69 5.29 5.27
CA TYR A 293 -18.69 6.16 6.44
C TYR A 293 -17.29 6.69 6.76
N LEU A 294 -16.30 5.80 6.82
CA LEU A 294 -14.91 6.19 7.10
C LEU A 294 -14.33 7.11 6.02
N ALA A 295 -14.60 6.83 4.75
CA ALA A 295 -14.15 7.68 3.65
C ALA A 295 -14.72 9.10 3.74
N LEU A 296 -16.03 9.24 4.02
CA LEU A 296 -16.68 10.54 4.18
C LEU A 296 -16.27 11.25 5.47
N ALA A 297 -16.11 10.51 6.56
CA ALA A 297 -15.66 11.07 7.85
C ALA A 297 -14.21 11.54 7.77
N LEU A 298 -13.34 10.79 7.08
CA LEU A 298 -11.95 11.20 6.81
C LEU A 298 -11.91 12.47 5.95
N PHE A 299 -12.74 12.56 4.93
CA PHE A 299 -12.84 13.76 4.09
C PHE A 299 -13.39 14.98 4.87
N ALA A 300 -14.36 14.77 5.75
CA ALA A 300 -14.84 15.83 6.62
C ALA A 300 -13.76 16.27 7.63
N ALA A 301 -12.98 15.33 8.19
CA ALA A 301 -11.88 15.62 9.10
C ALA A 301 -10.74 16.38 8.42
N ASP A 302 -10.44 16.04 7.16
CA ASP A 302 -9.48 16.77 6.33
C ASP A 302 -9.88 18.25 6.14
N ARG A 303 -11.17 18.54 6.08
CA ARG A 303 -11.70 19.89 5.86
C ARG A 303 -11.96 20.68 7.14
N PHE A 304 -12.48 20.04 8.18
CA PHE A 304 -13.02 20.71 9.36
C PHE A 304 -12.25 20.37 10.65
N GLY A 305 -11.26 19.49 10.59
CA GLY A 305 -10.48 19.04 11.74
C GLY A 305 -11.37 18.42 12.83
N ASP A 306 -11.09 18.73 14.08
CA ASP A 306 -11.80 18.20 15.26
C ASP A 306 -13.30 18.54 15.28
N LYS A 307 -13.72 19.59 14.57
CA LYS A 307 -15.15 19.95 14.48
C LYS A 307 -15.98 18.90 13.75
N THR A 308 -15.35 18.00 13.01
CA THR A 308 -16.01 16.88 12.30
C THR A 308 -16.86 16.02 13.22
N GLN A 309 -16.50 15.88 14.51
CA GLN A 309 -17.26 15.13 15.50
C GLN A 309 -18.76 15.53 15.53
N ILE A 310 -19.10 16.80 15.26
CA ILE A 310 -20.47 17.30 15.23
C ILE A 310 -21.30 16.59 14.14
N SER A 311 -20.69 16.28 13.00
CA SER A 311 -21.36 15.71 11.83
C SER A 311 -21.27 14.18 11.71
N LEU A 312 -20.49 13.50 12.56
CA LEU A 312 -20.26 12.05 12.43
C LEU A 312 -21.53 11.22 12.47
N LYS A 313 -22.49 11.57 13.34
CA LYS A 313 -23.81 10.91 13.38
C LYS A 313 -24.55 11.03 12.06
N LYS A 314 -24.51 12.20 11.45
CA LYS A 314 -25.12 12.47 10.15
C LYS A 314 -24.45 11.68 9.04
N ILE A 315 -23.13 11.68 9.00
CA ILE A 315 -22.34 10.91 8.02
C ILE A 315 -22.62 9.41 8.17
N PHE A 316 -22.71 8.92 9.41
CA PHE A 316 -23.03 7.52 9.67
C PHE A 316 -24.44 7.15 9.15
N LYS A 317 -25.45 7.94 9.48
CA LYS A 317 -26.83 7.75 9.00
C LYS A 317 -26.87 7.71 7.46
N TYR A 318 -26.21 8.65 6.81
CA TYR A 318 -26.13 8.70 5.36
C TYR A 318 -25.50 7.43 4.79
N SER A 319 -24.37 7.00 5.33
CA SER A 319 -23.62 5.86 4.80
C SER A 319 -24.35 4.53 4.97
N PHE A 320 -25.15 4.40 6.02
CA PHE A 320 -25.91 3.19 6.32
C PHE A 320 -27.35 3.23 5.77
N ALA A 321 -27.79 4.34 5.20
CA ALA A 321 -29.13 4.48 4.62
C ALA A 321 -29.45 3.41 3.55
N PRO A 322 -28.53 2.99 2.67
CA PRO A 322 -28.83 1.93 1.70
C PRO A 322 -29.22 0.58 2.31
N LEU A 323 -28.82 0.29 3.56
CA LEU A 323 -29.25 -0.93 4.27
C LEU A 323 -30.70 -0.91 4.70
N LEU A 324 -31.32 0.28 4.79
CA LEU A 324 -32.75 0.42 5.07
C LEU A 324 -33.59 -0.01 3.87
N GLU A 325 -33.06 0.14 2.65
CA GLU A 325 -33.74 -0.24 1.41
C GLU A 325 -33.54 -1.71 1.09
N ASP A 326 -32.37 -2.23 1.32
CA ASP A 326 -32.02 -3.61 0.98
C ASP A 326 -30.95 -4.15 1.92
N LEU A 327 -31.19 -5.31 2.49
CA LEU A 327 -30.22 -6.00 3.36
C LEU A 327 -28.93 -6.42 2.63
N SER A 328 -28.97 -6.42 1.28
CA SER A 328 -27.83 -6.73 0.43
C SER A 328 -27.33 -5.47 -0.30
N VAL A 329 -26.45 -4.72 0.33
CA VAL A 329 -25.84 -3.53 -0.28
C VAL A 329 -24.63 -3.94 -1.11
N THR A 330 -24.77 -3.79 -2.42
CA THR A 330 -23.65 -3.97 -3.37
C THR A 330 -22.88 -2.67 -3.55
N LEU A 331 -21.65 -2.74 -4.09
CA LEU A 331 -20.89 -1.56 -4.44
C LEU A 331 -21.61 -0.68 -5.46
N SER A 332 -22.35 -1.29 -6.42
CA SER A 332 -23.17 -0.55 -7.39
C SER A 332 -24.24 0.30 -6.71
N LYS A 333 -24.92 -0.24 -5.70
CA LYS A 333 -25.92 0.51 -4.92
C LYS A 333 -25.29 1.66 -4.14
N LEU A 334 -24.11 1.45 -3.55
CA LEU A 334 -23.38 2.54 -2.90
C LEU A 334 -22.97 3.61 -3.89
N ASN A 335 -22.52 3.22 -5.09
CA ASN A 335 -22.18 4.17 -6.14
C ASN A 335 -23.39 5.02 -6.55
N GLU A 336 -24.54 4.38 -6.78
CA GLU A 336 -25.80 5.07 -7.09
C GLU A 336 -26.18 6.07 -5.96
N HIS A 337 -26.11 5.61 -4.71
CA HIS A 337 -26.41 6.42 -3.53
C HIS A 337 -25.52 7.65 -3.41
N VAL A 338 -24.21 7.52 -3.56
CA VAL A 338 -23.26 8.62 -3.40
C VAL A 338 -23.28 9.58 -4.59
N LEU A 339 -23.51 9.06 -5.81
CA LEU A 339 -23.48 9.85 -7.04
C LEU A 339 -24.83 10.51 -7.37
N ASP A 340 -25.90 10.21 -6.61
CA ASP A 340 -27.15 10.94 -6.77
C ASP A 340 -26.96 12.42 -6.41
N SER A 341 -26.96 13.27 -7.43
CA SER A 341 -26.70 14.70 -7.29
C SER A 341 -27.68 15.44 -6.38
N LYS A 342 -28.86 14.87 -6.14
CA LYS A 342 -29.91 15.48 -5.30
C LYS A 342 -29.71 15.19 -3.81
N SER A 343 -29.03 14.10 -3.48
CA SER A 343 -28.90 13.61 -2.12
C SER A 343 -27.46 13.33 -1.68
N SER A 344 -26.46 13.81 -2.42
CA SER A 344 -25.04 13.52 -2.17
C SER A 344 -24.50 14.32 -0.98
N LEU A 345 -24.34 13.67 0.17
CA LEU A 345 -23.68 14.27 1.34
C LEU A 345 -22.18 14.58 1.04
N LEU A 346 -21.54 13.81 0.16
CA LEU A 346 -20.18 14.12 -0.31
C LEU A 346 -20.07 15.53 -0.88
N ASN A 347 -21.06 15.93 -1.73
CA ASN A 347 -21.08 17.28 -2.30
C ASN A 347 -21.32 18.35 -1.21
N VAL A 348 -22.14 18.05 -0.21
CA VAL A 348 -22.32 18.95 0.93
C VAL A 348 -21.00 19.11 1.69
N ILE A 349 -20.32 18.03 2.07
CA ILE A 349 -19.00 18.10 2.72
C ILE A 349 -18.02 18.90 1.85
N ARG A 350 -18.00 18.66 0.52
CA ARG A 350 -17.09 19.30 -0.42
C ARG A 350 -17.27 20.81 -0.53
N TYR A 351 -18.49 21.29 -0.52
CA TYR A 351 -18.81 22.69 -0.79
C TYR A 351 -19.20 23.50 0.44
N SER A 352 -19.41 22.89 1.59
CA SER A 352 -19.71 23.60 2.83
C SER A 352 -18.54 24.46 3.30
N SER A 353 -18.87 25.61 3.83
CA SER A 353 -17.93 26.52 4.48
C SER A 353 -17.76 26.25 5.98
N ASP A 354 -18.73 25.56 6.59
CA ASP A 354 -18.74 25.18 8.00
C ASP A 354 -19.34 23.78 8.19
N VAL A 355 -18.88 23.08 9.23
CA VAL A 355 -19.36 21.74 9.56
C VAL A 355 -20.86 21.72 9.96
N GLY A 356 -21.40 22.82 10.46
CA GLY A 356 -22.82 22.96 10.78
C GLY A 356 -23.73 22.81 9.57
N GLU A 357 -23.25 23.15 8.36
CA GLU A 357 -23.98 22.89 7.12
C GLU A 357 -24.11 21.39 6.83
N VAL A 358 -23.07 20.62 7.14
CA VAL A 358 -23.07 19.15 7.02
C VAL A 358 -24.04 18.54 8.05
N ASP A 359 -24.01 19.01 9.29
CA ASP A 359 -24.89 18.54 10.34
C ASP A 359 -26.36 18.89 10.10
N SER A 360 -26.62 20.07 9.55
CA SER A 360 -27.98 20.50 9.20
C SER A 360 -28.53 19.88 7.91
N TYR A 361 -27.75 19.07 7.21
CA TYR A 361 -28.19 18.41 6.00
C TYR A 361 -29.46 17.58 6.22
N ASN A 362 -30.49 17.84 5.42
CA ASN A 362 -31.80 17.20 5.59
C ASN A 362 -31.83 15.79 4.98
N LEU A 363 -31.58 14.75 5.79
CA LEU A 363 -31.72 13.36 5.39
C LEU A 363 -33.17 12.97 4.99
N ALA A 364 -34.19 13.74 5.41
CA ALA A 364 -35.58 13.46 5.05
C ALA A 364 -35.81 13.55 3.54
N LEU A 365 -35.04 14.35 2.82
CA LEU A 365 -35.12 14.38 1.34
C LEU A 365 -34.70 13.06 0.70
N MET A 366 -33.77 12.32 1.34
CA MET A 366 -33.42 10.96 0.95
C MET A 366 -34.54 9.96 1.30
N LEU A 367 -35.10 10.13 2.51
CA LEU A 367 -36.12 9.21 3.05
C LEU A 367 -37.48 9.35 2.38
N ASP A 368 -37.76 10.46 1.68
CA ASP A 368 -39.01 10.64 0.93
C ASP A 368 -39.15 9.64 -0.23
N GLY A 369 -38.02 9.22 -0.83
CA GLY A 369 -37.98 8.11 -1.77
C GLY A 369 -38.18 6.72 -1.12
N MET A 370 -37.85 6.61 0.16
CA MET A 370 -37.84 5.36 0.93
C MET A 370 -39.17 5.04 1.60
N LYS A 371 -40.09 6.00 1.74
CA LYS A 371 -41.39 5.84 2.45
C LYS A 371 -42.30 4.74 1.89
N ASN A 372 -42.02 4.22 0.72
CA ASN A 372 -42.80 3.17 0.07
C ASN A 372 -42.21 1.75 0.20
N ILE A 373 -41.13 1.57 0.96
CA ILE A 373 -40.47 0.27 1.13
C ILE A 373 -40.99 -0.37 2.41
N SER A 374 -41.85 -1.37 2.25
CA SER A 374 -42.20 -2.26 3.33
C SER A 374 -40.97 -3.06 3.74
N PHE A 375 -40.45 -2.85 4.95
CA PHE A 375 -39.42 -3.70 5.56
C PHE A 375 -39.88 -5.17 5.46
N ARG A 376 -39.27 -5.93 4.57
CA ARG A 376 -39.54 -7.36 4.45
C ARG A 376 -38.78 -8.06 5.58
N ASP A 377 -39.57 -8.46 6.54
CA ASP A 377 -39.25 -9.32 7.67
C ASP A 377 -38.67 -10.67 7.26
N LYS A 378 -37.40 -10.75 6.82
CA LYS A 378 -36.66 -12.01 6.63
C LYS A 378 -35.17 -11.77 6.34
N GLY A 379 -34.34 -11.79 7.39
CA GLY A 379 -32.90 -11.91 7.25
C GLY A 379 -32.21 -12.17 8.59
N PRO A 380 -30.99 -12.68 8.63
CA PRO A 380 -30.23 -13.00 9.86
C PRO A 380 -29.81 -11.80 10.71
N VAL A 381 -30.30 -10.61 10.44
CA VAL A 381 -30.09 -9.37 11.22
C VAL A 381 -30.98 -9.32 12.47
N ARG A 382 -31.57 -10.46 12.87
CA ARG A 382 -32.53 -10.57 13.97
C ARG A 382 -32.02 -10.22 15.37
N ASP A 383 -30.72 -10.09 15.58
CA ASP A 383 -30.16 -9.75 16.91
C ASP A 383 -29.73 -8.27 17.06
N ILE A 384 -29.76 -7.51 15.98
CA ILE A 384 -29.65 -6.06 16.02
C ILE A 384 -31.06 -5.54 15.81
N ASP A 385 -31.66 -4.95 16.82
CA ASP A 385 -32.85 -4.12 16.66
C ASP A 385 -32.43 -2.80 16.00
N PHE A 386 -31.65 -2.96 14.88
CA PHE A 386 -31.13 -1.89 14.06
C PHE A 386 -32.31 -1.05 13.54
N ASP A 387 -33.44 -1.70 13.25
CA ASP A 387 -34.66 -1.06 12.80
C ASP A 387 -35.27 -0.19 13.91
N LYS A 388 -35.38 -0.70 15.13
CA LYS A 388 -35.92 0.08 16.26
C LYS A 388 -34.97 1.17 16.72
N ASP A 389 -33.70 0.86 16.86
CA ASP A 389 -32.72 1.82 17.35
C ASP A 389 -32.36 2.85 16.29
N PHE A 390 -32.31 2.47 15.01
CA PHE A 390 -32.11 3.39 13.89
C PHE A 390 -33.37 4.19 13.58
N ASP A 391 -34.57 3.60 13.65
CA ASP A 391 -35.84 4.28 13.55
C ASP A 391 -36.14 5.19 14.78
N MET A 392 -35.77 4.79 15.99
CA MET A 392 -35.80 5.67 17.15
C MET A 392 -34.78 6.79 16.99
N TRP A 393 -33.61 6.49 16.53
CA TRP A 393 -32.55 7.45 16.28
C TRP A 393 -32.88 8.44 15.15
N LEU A 394 -33.56 7.98 14.08
CA LEU A 394 -34.14 8.83 13.04
C LEU A 394 -35.34 9.65 13.54
N LYS A 395 -36.15 9.14 14.48
CA LYS A 395 -37.33 9.82 14.99
C LYS A 395 -37.01 10.85 16.10
N GLU A 396 -35.92 10.65 16.82
CA GLU A 396 -35.51 11.58 17.89
C GLU A 396 -34.84 12.86 17.37
N GLU A 397 -34.43 12.89 16.07
CA GLU A 397 -33.72 14.03 15.49
C GLU A 397 -34.35 14.57 14.17
N CYS A 398 -35.54 14.13 13.77
CA CYS A 398 -36.37 14.76 12.77
C CYS A 398 -37.61 15.38 13.43
#